data_48fdce608029e50c77f645f17c33c4b3
#
_entry.id   48fdce608029e50c77f645f17c33c4b3
#
_cell.length_a   1.000
_cell.length_b   1.000
_cell.length_c   1.000
_cell.angle_alpha   90.00
_cell.angle_beta   90.00
_cell.angle_gamma   90.00
#
_symmetry.space_group_name_H-M   'P 1'
#
loop_
_entity.id
_entity.type
_entity.pdbx_description
1 polymer ?
#
loop_
_entity_poly.entity_id
_entity_poly.type
_entity_poly.pdbx_seq_one_letter_code
_entity_poly.pdbx_strand_id
1 'polypeptide(L)'
;ALTPESLSFAQAASCGVPYSTAWDALQRSQVKAGTRLLVIGANGAVGKAALALAKALGAEAIGAVRREEQRQALETQGIAALLLGEPAELAAQVEGIFPGGAEVIFDTTGFWLEAAVPALAAFGRLAIIAAPADGHVRLPALNLYRRGGSVVGINSLLYGVEACAGFLDAFGKLFDQGRLPLPDGLREVPLEQGVEQYRAVNEGTCEKIILVP
;
A
#
# COMPACT_ATOMS: atom_id res chain seq x y z
N ALA A 1 12.85 14.28 -11.52
CA ALA A 1 13.47 13.01 -11.10
C ALA A 1 14.14 12.35 -12.28
N LEU A 2 15.29 11.74 -12.05
CA LEU A 2 15.92 10.83 -13.01
C LEU A 2 15.47 9.40 -12.73
N THR A 3 15.50 8.55 -13.76
CA THR A 3 15.29 7.10 -13.58
C THR A 3 16.43 6.57 -12.71
N PRO A 4 16.14 5.78 -11.64
CA PRO A 4 17.18 5.12 -10.85
C PRO A 4 18.06 4.22 -11.74
N GLU A 5 19.38 4.22 -11.50
CA GLU A 5 20.34 3.44 -12.30
C GLU A 5 20.09 1.92 -12.20
N SER A 6 19.54 1.48 -11.09
CA SER A 6 19.21 0.08 -10.82
C SER A 6 17.96 -0.45 -11.57
N LEU A 7 17.15 0.43 -12.17
CA LEU A 7 15.88 0.07 -12.79
C LEU A 7 15.97 0.12 -14.33
N SER A 8 15.38 -0.88 -15.01
CA SER A 8 15.03 -0.73 -16.42
C SER A 8 13.91 0.30 -16.61
N PHE A 9 13.71 0.80 -17.84
CA PHE A 9 12.61 1.73 -18.12
C PHE A 9 11.24 1.13 -17.82
N ALA A 10 11.02 -0.15 -18.10
CA ALA A 10 9.78 -0.84 -17.77
C ALA A 10 9.56 -0.93 -16.25
N GLN A 11 10.62 -1.25 -15.50
CA GLN A 11 10.57 -1.27 -14.04
C GLN A 11 10.27 0.12 -13.48
N ALA A 12 10.95 1.15 -13.96
CA ALA A 12 10.72 2.53 -13.54
C ALA A 12 9.28 3.00 -13.84
N ALA A 13 8.75 2.68 -15.03
CA ALA A 13 7.37 3.00 -15.41
C ALA A 13 6.34 2.33 -14.49
N SER A 14 6.63 1.13 -13.98
CA SER A 14 5.75 0.40 -13.06
C SER A 14 5.70 1.00 -11.64
N CYS A 15 6.68 1.84 -11.28
CA CYS A 15 6.81 2.39 -9.92
C CYS A 15 5.99 3.66 -9.69
N GLY A 16 5.72 4.46 -10.71
CA GLY A 16 5.20 5.82 -10.59
C GLY A 16 4.05 5.94 -9.60
N VAL A 17 2.85 5.50 -9.97
CA VAL A 17 1.65 5.63 -9.14
C VAL A 17 1.73 4.79 -7.86
N PRO A 18 2.09 3.48 -7.88
CA PRO A 18 2.08 2.67 -6.67
C PRO A 18 3.02 3.19 -5.59
N TYR A 19 4.26 3.51 -5.94
CA TYR A 19 5.25 3.95 -4.96
C TYR A 19 5.01 5.38 -4.49
N SER A 20 4.56 6.31 -5.36
CA SER A 20 4.22 7.67 -4.94
C SER A 20 3.05 7.69 -3.98
N THR A 21 2.00 6.91 -4.25
CA THR A 21 0.84 6.80 -3.37
C THR A 21 1.21 6.17 -2.02
N ALA A 22 1.99 5.08 -2.05
CA ALA A 22 2.46 4.44 -0.83
C ALA A 22 3.40 5.36 -0.03
N TRP A 23 4.32 6.07 -0.70
CA TRP A 23 5.21 7.03 -0.06
C TRP A 23 4.44 8.14 0.66
N ASP A 24 3.47 8.78 -0.03
CA ASP A 24 2.61 9.81 0.57
C ASP A 24 1.85 9.26 1.79
N ALA A 25 1.27 8.07 1.67
CA ALA A 25 0.56 7.43 2.77
C ALA A 25 1.45 7.22 3.99
N LEU A 26 2.65 6.68 3.81
CA LEU A 26 3.59 6.41 4.90
C LEU A 26 4.11 7.71 5.54
N GLN A 27 4.44 8.72 4.71
CA GLN A 27 4.91 10.02 5.22
C GLN A 27 3.82 10.75 6.02
N ARG A 28 2.61 10.88 5.48
CA ARG A 28 1.50 11.56 6.17
C ARG A 28 1.00 10.80 7.39
N SER A 29 1.17 9.49 7.40
CA SER A 29 0.91 8.67 8.58
C SER A 29 2.09 8.62 9.55
N GLN A 30 3.19 9.31 9.25
CA GLN A 30 4.39 9.41 10.09
C GLN A 30 5.04 8.05 10.38
N VAL A 31 5.06 7.17 9.39
CA VAL A 31 5.73 5.86 9.50
C VAL A 31 7.25 6.06 9.59
N LYS A 32 7.86 5.39 10.55
CA LYS A 32 9.29 5.42 10.82
C LYS A 32 9.76 4.08 11.37
N ALA A 33 11.04 3.95 11.68
CA ALA A 33 11.58 2.74 12.28
C ALA A 33 10.82 2.36 13.57
N GLY A 34 10.45 1.08 13.68
CA GLY A 34 9.67 0.52 14.78
C GLY A 34 8.16 0.80 14.74
N THR A 35 7.65 1.55 13.75
CA THR A 35 6.19 1.76 13.61
C THR A 35 5.49 0.45 13.29
N ARG A 36 4.46 0.08 14.06
CA ARG A 36 3.60 -1.08 13.84
C ARG A 36 2.56 -0.76 12.77
N LEU A 37 2.79 -1.26 11.56
CA LEU A 37 2.00 -0.95 10.37
C LEU A 37 1.24 -2.19 9.87
N LEU A 38 -0.07 -2.05 9.69
CA LEU A 38 -0.89 -3.00 8.96
C LEU A 38 -1.23 -2.45 7.56
N VAL A 39 -0.95 -3.21 6.50
CA VAL A 39 -1.33 -2.86 5.12
C VAL A 39 -2.45 -3.78 4.65
N ILE A 40 -3.66 -3.26 4.50
CA ILE A 40 -4.81 -3.99 3.98
C ILE A 40 -4.83 -3.89 2.45
N GLY A 41 -5.05 -5.01 1.76
CA GLY A 41 -4.89 -5.10 0.31
C GLY A 41 -3.42 -5.25 -0.11
N ALA A 42 -2.63 -5.90 0.73
CA ALA A 42 -1.19 -6.05 0.62
C ALA A 42 -0.70 -6.69 -0.69
N ASN A 43 -1.52 -7.47 -1.36
CA ASN A 43 -1.17 -8.11 -2.64
C ASN A 43 -1.34 -7.17 -3.86
N GLY A 44 -2.02 -6.03 -3.71
CA GLY A 44 -2.15 -5.02 -4.76
C GLY A 44 -0.85 -4.25 -5.01
N ALA A 45 -0.80 -3.49 -6.11
CA ALA A 45 0.41 -2.73 -6.49
C ALA A 45 0.83 -1.73 -5.40
N VAL A 46 -0.11 -0.94 -4.87
CA VAL A 46 0.16 0.04 -3.80
C VAL A 46 0.50 -0.67 -2.48
N GLY A 47 -0.20 -1.77 -2.15
CA GLY A 47 0.07 -2.54 -0.94
C GLY A 47 1.48 -3.13 -0.91
N LYS A 48 1.92 -3.72 -2.03
CA LYS A 48 3.30 -4.25 -2.18
C LYS A 48 4.34 -3.13 -2.06
N ALA A 49 4.11 -1.98 -2.72
CA ALA A 49 4.98 -0.82 -2.61
C ALA A 49 5.06 -0.30 -1.16
N ALA A 50 3.91 -0.24 -0.45
CA ALA A 50 3.86 0.19 0.94
C ALA A 50 4.66 -0.74 1.86
N LEU A 51 4.53 -2.05 1.70
CA LEU A 51 5.31 -3.03 2.48
C LEU A 51 6.81 -2.93 2.21
N ALA A 52 7.21 -2.79 0.94
CA ALA A 52 8.61 -2.63 0.56
C ALA A 52 9.21 -1.34 1.16
N LEU A 53 8.50 -0.22 1.03
CA LEU A 53 8.91 1.07 1.60
C LEU A 53 8.94 1.03 3.13
N ALA A 54 7.94 0.44 3.78
CA ALA A 54 7.89 0.30 5.23
C ALA A 54 9.09 -0.50 5.75
N LYS A 55 9.42 -1.61 5.10
CA LYS A 55 10.63 -2.40 5.41
C LYS A 55 11.91 -1.56 5.25
N ALA A 56 12.02 -0.80 4.16
CA ALA A 56 13.14 0.10 3.93
C ALA A 56 13.23 1.22 4.98
N LEU A 57 12.11 1.67 5.53
CA LEU A 57 12.05 2.65 6.63
C LEU A 57 12.29 2.02 8.02
N GLY A 58 12.38 0.69 8.12
CA GLY A 58 12.58 -0.03 9.37
C GLY A 58 11.30 -0.18 10.21
N ALA A 59 10.11 -0.06 9.61
CA ALA A 59 8.85 -0.29 10.29
C ALA A 59 8.56 -1.80 10.46
N GLU A 60 7.79 -2.14 11.49
CA GLU A 60 7.24 -3.47 11.72
C GLU A 60 5.95 -3.61 10.90
N ALA A 61 6.07 -4.07 9.65
CA ALA A 61 4.97 -4.09 8.71
C ALA A 61 4.40 -5.50 8.49
N ILE A 62 3.07 -5.60 8.48
CA ILE A 62 2.31 -6.82 8.19
C ILE A 62 1.36 -6.56 7.03
N GLY A 63 1.31 -7.50 6.08
CA GLY A 63 0.36 -7.46 4.99
C GLY A 63 -0.93 -8.20 5.32
N ALA A 64 -2.09 -7.60 5.09
CA ALA A 64 -3.38 -8.25 5.24
C ALA A 64 -4.01 -8.55 3.88
N VAL A 65 -4.41 -9.80 3.67
CA VAL A 65 -4.93 -10.34 2.40
C VAL A 65 -6.15 -11.24 2.65
N ARG A 66 -6.96 -11.48 1.60
CA ARG A 66 -8.21 -12.23 1.71
C ARG A 66 -8.09 -13.73 1.35
N ARG A 67 -7.00 -14.15 0.72
CA ARG A 67 -6.83 -15.52 0.23
C ARG A 67 -5.56 -16.13 0.78
N GLU A 68 -5.63 -17.41 1.10
CA GLU A 68 -4.53 -18.16 1.69
C GLU A 68 -3.29 -18.19 0.78
N GLU A 69 -3.48 -18.32 -0.53
CA GLU A 69 -2.37 -18.31 -1.50
C GLU A 69 -1.63 -16.97 -1.51
N GLN A 70 -2.36 -15.86 -1.27
CA GLN A 70 -1.76 -14.52 -1.18
C GLN A 70 -0.95 -14.38 0.11
N ARG A 71 -1.44 -14.96 1.23
CA ARG A 71 -0.73 -14.98 2.51
C ARG A 71 0.59 -15.72 2.37
N GLN A 72 0.54 -16.95 1.82
CA GLN A 72 1.72 -17.77 1.59
C GLN A 72 2.73 -17.09 0.66
N ALA A 73 2.25 -16.41 -0.38
CA ALA A 73 3.12 -15.66 -1.30
C ALA A 73 3.86 -14.51 -0.60
N LEU A 74 3.25 -13.80 0.35
CA LEU A 74 3.91 -12.78 1.15
C LEU A 74 4.92 -13.40 2.13
N GLU A 75 4.54 -14.47 2.81
CA GLU A 75 5.41 -15.18 3.77
C GLU A 75 6.66 -15.76 3.09
N THR A 76 6.52 -16.27 1.85
CA THR A 76 7.66 -16.74 1.05
C THR A 76 8.64 -15.60 0.74
N GLN A 77 8.17 -14.37 0.66
CA GLN A 77 9.00 -13.17 0.50
C GLN A 77 9.55 -12.61 1.83
N GLY A 78 9.32 -13.32 2.93
CA GLY A 78 9.73 -12.88 4.27
C GLY A 78 8.92 -11.71 4.82
N ILE A 79 7.68 -11.55 4.35
CA ILE A 79 6.74 -10.53 4.81
C ILE A 79 5.69 -11.23 5.68
N ALA A 80 5.57 -10.80 6.94
CA ALA A 80 4.52 -11.30 7.82
C ALA A 80 3.14 -10.96 7.24
N ALA A 81 2.21 -11.91 7.27
CA ALA A 81 0.93 -11.74 6.63
C ALA A 81 -0.23 -12.23 7.51
N LEU A 82 -1.33 -11.46 7.49
CA LEU A 82 -2.60 -11.74 8.14
C LEU A 82 -3.64 -12.17 7.10
N LEU A 83 -4.31 -13.28 7.33
CA LEU A 83 -5.47 -13.66 6.56
C LEU A 83 -6.71 -12.96 7.14
N LEU A 84 -7.33 -12.10 6.33
CA LEU A 84 -8.54 -11.38 6.71
C LEU A 84 -9.73 -12.34 6.75
N GLY A 85 -10.36 -12.44 7.91
CA GLY A 85 -11.63 -13.11 8.14
C GLY A 85 -12.81 -12.15 8.08
N GLU A 86 -13.75 -12.32 9.01
CA GLU A 86 -14.86 -11.39 9.16
C GLU A 86 -14.38 -10.03 9.69
N PRO A 87 -14.93 -8.91 9.19
CA PRO A 87 -14.49 -7.57 9.60
C PRO A 87 -14.50 -7.34 11.12
N ALA A 88 -15.44 -7.94 11.84
CA ALA A 88 -15.53 -7.82 13.30
C ALA A 88 -14.35 -8.46 14.05
N GLU A 89 -13.61 -9.35 13.41
CA GLU A 89 -12.47 -10.07 14.01
C GLU A 89 -11.15 -9.28 13.87
N LEU A 90 -11.09 -8.29 12.98
CA LEU A 90 -9.85 -7.60 12.64
C LEU A 90 -9.15 -7.02 13.88
N ALA A 91 -9.89 -6.39 14.78
CA ALA A 91 -9.30 -5.80 15.98
C ALA A 91 -8.64 -6.84 16.89
N ALA A 92 -9.27 -8.01 17.05
CA ALA A 92 -8.70 -9.10 17.85
C ALA A 92 -7.48 -9.75 17.15
N GLN A 93 -7.53 -9.89 15.84
CA GLN A 93 -6.39 -10.40 15.05
C GLN A 93 -5.19 -9.46 15.16
N VAL A 94 -5.41 -8.14 15.03
CA VAL A 94 -4.35 -7.13 15.16
C VAL A 94 -3.80 -7.08 16.56
N GLU A 95 -4.65 -7.16 17.60
CA GLU A 95 -4.22 -7.19 19.01
C GLU A 95 -3.32 -8.40 19.30
N GLY A 96 -3.60 -9.56 18.67
CA GLY A 96 -2.77 -10.77 18.81
C GLY A 96 -1.37 -10.64 18.22
N ILE A 97 -1.18 -9.73 17.25
CA ILE A 97 0.10 -9.51 16.59
C ILE A 97 0.79 -8.25 17.14
N PHE A 98 0.05 -7.19 17.28
CA PHE A 98 0.48 -5.89 17.81
C PHE A 98 -0.28 -5.58 19.11
N PRO A 99 0.22 -5.99 20.27
CA PRO A 99 -0.42 -5.66 21.55
C PRO A 99 -0.64 -4.15 21.68
N GLY A 100 -1.90 -3.76 21.97
CA GLY A 100 -2.33 -2.38 21.99
C GLY A 100 -2.74 -1.80 20.64
N GLY A 101 -2.75 -2.61 19.56
CA GLY A 101 -3.19 -2.23 18.23
C GLY A 101 -2.07 -1.76 17.28
N ALA A 102 -2.43 -1.49 16.03
CA ALA A 102 -1.52 -0.94 15.02
C ALA A 102 -1.43 0.58 15.12
N GLU A 103 -0.21 1.13 15.08
CA GLU A 103 0.00 2.59 15.09
C GLU A 103 -0.41 3.22 13.76
N VAL A 104 -0.25 2.47 12.68
CA VAL A 104 -0.75 2.87 11.36
C VAL A 104 -1.46 1.69 10.71
N ILE A 105 -2.64 1.94 10.15
CA ILE A 105 -3.32 1.02 9.24
C ILE A 105 -3.44 1.73 7.89
N PHE A 106 -2.98 1.08 6.83
CA PHE A 106 -3.14 1.57 5.47
C PHE A 106 -4.13 0.69 4.73
N ASP A 107 -5.37 1.17 4.56
CA ASP A 107 -6.40 0.49 3.76
C ASP A 107 -6.31 0.95 2.29
N THR A 108 -5.81 0.06 1.43
CA THR A 108 -5.72 0.30 -0.01
C THR A 108 -6.98 -0.11 -0.77
N THR A 109 -7.98 -0.67 -0.07
CA THR A 109 -9.18 -1.22 -0.68
C THR A 109 -10.42 -0.34 -0.53
N GLY A 110 -10.48 0.46 0.54
CA GLY A 110 -11.60 1.34 0.86
C GLY A 110 -12.77 0.64 1.58
N PHE A 111 -12.66 -0.64 1.94
CA PHE A 111 -13.77 -1.40 2.54
C PHE A 111 -13.60 -1.69 4.04
N TRP A 112 -12.45 -1.38 4.60
CA TRP A 112 -12.11 -1.82 5.97
C TRP A 112 -12.15 -0.72 7.02
N LEU A 113 -12.50 0.52 6.68
CA LEU A 113 -12.47 1.66 7.61
C LEU A 113 -13.24 1.36 8.90
N GLU A 114 -14.45 0.81 8.82
CA GLU A 114 -15.28 0.51 10.00
C GLU A 114 -14.58 -0.51 10.93
N ALA A 115 -13.97 -1.55 10.37
CA ALA A 115 -13.26 -2.58 11.13
C ALA A 115 -11.86 -2.15 11.57
N ALA A 116 -11.19 -1.29 10.78
CA ALA A 116 -9.83 -0.87 11.02
C ALA A 116 -9.71 0.14 12.19
N VAL A 117 -10.70 1.01 12.37
CA VAL A 117 -10.67 2.00 13.46
C VAL A 117 -10.56 1.35 14.85
N PRO A 118 -11.32 0.28 15.18
CA PRO A 118 -11.14 -0.43 16.46
C PRO A 118 -9.78 -1.13 16.62
N ALA A 119 -9.08 -1.41 15.52
CA ALA A 119 -7.78 -2.07 15.51
C ALA A 119 -6.59 -1.09 15.68
N LEU A 120 -6.84 0.22 15.67
CA LEU A 120 -5.80 1.23 15.88
C LEU A 120 -5.26 1.20 17.32
N ALA A 121 -3.98 1.46 17.47
CA ALA A 121 -3.38 1.84 18.76
C ALA A 121 -3.85 3.23 19.23
N ALA A 122 -3.51 3.61 20.45
CA ALA A 122 -3.69 4.98 20.90
C ALA A 122 -2.91 5.95 20.00
N PHE A 123 -3.59 7.03 19.57
CA PHE A 123 -3.09 8.02 18.60
C PHE A 123 -2.75 7.46 17.22
N GLY A 124 -3.29 6.26 16.89
CA GLY A 124 -3.08 5.60 15.63
C GLY A 124 -3.71 6.34 14.45
N ARG A 125 -3.23 6.05 13.24
CA ARG A 125 -3.65 6.67 11.99
C ARG A 125 -4.16 5.63 11.02
N LEU A 126 -5.32 5.88 10.43
CA LEU A 126 -5.87 5.08 9.34
C LEU A 126 -5.73 5.87 8.03
N ALA A 127 -4.82 5.45 7.15
CA ALA A 127 -4.68 6.00 5.81
C ALA A 127 -5.60 5.27 4.83
N ILE A 128 -6.29 6.01 3.95
CA ILE A 128 -7.20 5.49 2.93
C ILE A 128 -6.92 6.11 1.58
N ILE A 129 -7.00 5.30 0.50
CA ILE A 129 -6.82 5.75 -0.90
C ILE A 129 -8.00 5.40 -1.79
N ALA A 130 -8.97 4.71 -1.26
CA ALA A 130 -10.14 4.23 -2.00
C ALA A 130 -11.39 4.30 -1.12
N ALA A 131 -12.54 4.20 -1.76
CA ALA A 131 -13.84 4.08 -1.12
C ALA A 131 -14.72 3.12 -1.92
N PRO A 132 -15.83 2.59 -1.35
CA PRO A 132 -16.87 1.90 -2.10
C PRO A 132 -17.46 2.76 -3.23
N ALA A 133 -18.15 2.14 -4.19
CA ALA A 133 -18.67 2.83 -5.37
C ALA A 133 -19.67 3.97 -5.05
N ASP A 134 -20.39 3.88 -3.93
CA ASP A 134 -21.28 4.93 -3.43
C ASP A 134 -20.55 6.06 -2.68
N GLY A 135 -19.23 5.93 -2.50
CA GLY A 135 -18.37 6.90 -1.82
C GLY A 135 -18.54 6.97 -0.31
N HIS A 136 -19.30 6.06 0.30
CA HIS A 136 -19.65 6.13 1.73
C HIS A 136 -19.18 4.90 2.50
N VAL A 137 -18.65 5.14 3.70
CA VAL A 137 -18.34 4.12 4.70
C VAL A 137 -18.77 4.59 6.09
N ARG A 138 -19.12 3.65 6.97
CA ARG A 138 -19.42 3.97 8.36
C ARG A 138 -18.13 4.26 9.11
N LEU A 139 -18.16 5.30 9.92
CA LEU A 139 -17.06 5.65 10.82
C LEU A 139 -17.47 5.37 12.26
N PRO A 140 -16.82 4.44 12.99
CA PRO A 140 -17.08 4.20 14.40
C PRO A 140 -16.46 5.31 15.26
N ALA A 141 -17.11 6.47 15.29
CA ALA A 141 -16.61 7.70 15.87
C ALA A 141 -16.25 7.55 17.36
N LEU A 142 -17.01 6.74 18.14
CA LEU A 142 -16.71 6.44 19.53
C LEU A 142 -15.34 5.76 19.70
N ASN A 143 -15.04 4.78 18.84
CA ASN A 143 -13.75 4.09 18.87
C ASN A 143 -12.63 5.01 18.45
N LEU A 144 -12.84 5.85 17.44
CA LEU A 144 -11.84 6.78 16.92
C LEU A 144 -11.44 7.81 18.01
N TYR A 145 -12.43 8.51 18.60
CA TYR A 145 -12.10 9.55 19.57
C TYR A 145 -11.50 8.97 20.87
N ARG A 146 -11.96 7.80 21.33
CA ARG A 146 -11.40 7.16 22.53
C ARG A 146 -9.94 6.74 22.37
N ARG A 147 -9.50 6.52 21.13
CA ARG A 147 -8.10 6.21 20.80
C ARG A 147 -7.28 7.46 20.48
N GLY A 148 -7.91 8.66 20.41
CA GLY A 148 -7.26 9.85 19.88
C GLY A 148 -6.78 9.67 18.45
N GLY A 149 -7.44 8.75 17.70
CA GLY A 149 -7.04 8.35 16.35
C GLY A 149 -7.39 9.36 15.28
N SER A 150 -6.82 9.20 14.09
CA SER A 150 -7.12 10.03 12.93
C SER A 150 -7.30 9.21 11.66
N VAL A 151 -8.12 9.71 10.73
CA VAL A 151 -8.27 9.18 9.37
C VAL A 151 -7.60 10.14 8.41
N VAL A 152 -6.74 9.62 7.54
CA VAL A 152 -5.92 10.40 6.60
C VAL A 152 -6.27 9.99 5.17
N GLY A 153 -6.94 10.87 4.43
CA GLY A 153 -7.19 10.67 3.00
C GLY A 153 -5.92 10.91 2.19
N ILE A 154 -5.55 9.97 1.35
CA ILE A 154 -4.35 10.02 0.50
C ILE A 154 -4.78 10.18 -0.95
N ASN A 155 -4.27 11.21 -1.61
CA ASN A 155 -4.49 11.42 -3.04
C ASN A 155 -3.26 12.09 -3.66
N SER A 156 -2.43 11.31 -4.31
CA SER A 156 -1.20 11.78 -4.96
C SER A 156 -1.47 12.72 -6.15
N LEU A 157 -2.69 12.76 -6.69
CA LEU A 157 -3.06 13.68 -7.78
C LEU A 157 -3.18 15.14 -7.33
N LEU A 158 -3.19 15.40 -6.02
CA LEU A 158 -3.23 16.76 -5.47
C LEU A 158 -1.85 17.46 -5.47
N TYR A 159 -0.79 16.72 -5.76
CA TYR A 159 0.57 17.25 -5.76
C TYR A 159 0.98 17.79 -7.13
N GLY A 160 1.67 18.91 -7.13
CA GLY A 160 2.33 19.42 -8.35
C GLY A 160 3.55 18.59 -8.76
N VAL A 161 4.04 18.84 -9.98
CA VAL A 161 5.13 18.09 -10.60
C VAL A 161 6.40 18.06 -9.74
N GLU A 162 6.75 19.17 -9.09
CA GLU A 162 7.93 19.26 -8.23
C GLU A 162 7.85 18.34 -7.01
N ALA A 163 6.69 18.31 -6.33
CA ALA A 163 6.48 17.42 -5.19
C ALA A 163 6.52 15.95 -5.61
N CYS A 164 5.87 15.61 -6.75
CA CYS A 164 5.93 14.26 -7.31
C CYS A 164 7.39 13.87 -7.67
N ALA A 165 8.16 14.76 -8.27
CA ALA A 165 9.57 14.54 -8.55
C ALA A 165 10.37 14.28 -7.27
N GLY A 166 10.08 15.03 -6.18
CA GLY A 166 10.68 14.79 -4.88
C GLY A 166 10.37 13.41 -4.29
N PHE A 167 9.15 12.90 -4.48
CA PHE A 167 8.80 11.53 -4.10
C PHE A 167 9.60 10.50 -4.90
N LEU A 168 9.66 10.66 -6.23
CA LEU A 168 10.43 9.79 -7.12
C LEU A 168 11.91 9.76 -6.76
N ASP A 169 12.52 10.92 -6.46
CA ASP A 169 13.91 11.00 -6.03
C ASP A 169 14.16 10.33 -4.67
N ALA A 170 13.18 10.45 -3.74
CA ALA A 170 13.32 9.87 -2.41
C ALA A 170 13.34 8.34 -2.45
N PHE A 171 12.36 7.71 -3.08
CA PHE A 171 12.36 6.24 -3.18
C PHE A 171 13.26 5.71 -4.29
N GLY A 172 13.58 6.50 -5.31
CA GLY A 172 14.59 6.16 -6.32
C GLY A 172 15.95 5.86 -5.71
N LYS A 173 16.39 6.68 -4.77
CA LYS A 173 17.62 6.44 -3.99
C LYS A 173 17.58 5.11 -3.23
N LEU A 174 16.41 4.68 -2.75
CA LEU A 174 16.29 3.41 -2.05
C LEU A 174 16.45 2.21 -3.00
N PHE A 175 16.01 2.34 -4.27
CA PHE A 175 16.29 1.34 -5.30
C PHE A 175 17.79 1.24 -5.59
N ASP A 176 18.47 2.35 -5.84
CA ASP A 176 19.90 2.39 -6.14
C ASP A 176 20.78 1.88 -4.97
N GLN A 177 20.27 2.02 -3.74
CA GLN A 177 20.88 1.45 -2.53
C GLN A 177 20.58 -0.04 -2.32
N GLY A 178 19.78 -0.69 -3.19
CA GLY A 178 19.36 -2.08 -3.02
C GLY A 178 18.43 -2.32 -1.82
N ARG A 179 17.79 -1.25 -1.31
CA ARG A 179 16.88 -1.31 -0.15
C ARG A 179 15.43 -1.61 -0.53
N LEU A 180 15.10 -1.48 -1.81
CA LEU A 180 13.81 -1.87 -2.36
C LEU A 180 13.98 -3.03 -3.34
N PRO A 181 13.05 -4.00 -3.36
CA PRO A 181 13.05 -5.07 -4.34
C PRO A 181 12.77 -4.50 -5.72
N LEU A 182 13.50 -4.98 -6.74
CA LEU A 182 13.21 -4.60 -8.13
C LEU A 182 11.83 -5.09 -8.53
N PRO A 183 11.04 -4.28 -9.27
CA PRO A 183 9.77 -4.73 -9.81
C PRO A 183 9.94 -5.93 -10.73
N ASP A 184 9.10 -6.94 -10.54
CA ASP A 184 9.08 -8.18 -11.30
C ASP A 184 7.69 -8.48 -11.88
N GLY A 185 7.58 -9.55 -12.68
CA GLY A 185 6.33 -9.99 -13.28
C GLY A 185 5.74 -8.96 -14.25
N LEU A 186 6.58 -8.13 -14.87
CA LEU A 186 6.17 -7.13 -15.86
C LEU A 186 6.07 -7.79 -17.24
N ARG A 187 4.98 -7.52 -17.94
CA ARG A 187 4.80 -7.89 -19.35
C ARG A 187 4.87 -6.64 -20.20
N GLU A 188 5.88 -6.55 -21.03
CA GLU A 188 6.01 -5.49 -22.02
C GLU A 188 5.21 -5.85 -23.27
N VAL A 189 4.42 -4.89 -23.77
CA VAL A 189 3.64 -5.03 -24.99
C VAL A 189 3.76 -3.75 -25.81
N PRO A 190 3.71 -3.85 -27.17
CA PRO A 190 3.73 -2.69 -28.04
C PRO A 190 2.59 -1.70 -27.73
N LEU A 191 2.86 -0.39 -27.85
CA LEU A 191 1.89 0.68 -27.57
C LEU A 191 0.62 0.54 -28.42
N GLU A 192 0.73 0.02 -29.65
CA GLU A 192 -0.40 -0.22 -30.56
C GLU A 192 -1.44 -1.17 -29.98
N GLN A 193 -1.04 -2.07 -29.09
CA GLN A 193 -1.92 -3.01 -28.40
C GLN A 193 -2.58 -2.40 -27.15
N GLY A 194 -2.32 -1.13 -26.82
CA GLY A 194 -2.76 -0.49 -25.59
C GLY A 194 -4.26 -0.60 -25.34
N VAL A 195 -5.09 -0.38 -26.37
CA VAL A 195 -6.56 -0.46 -26.27
C VAL A 195 -7.02 -1.87 -25.89
N GLU A 196 -6.41 -2.90 -26.47
CA GLU A 196 -6.70 -4.30 -26.14
C GLU A 196 -6.32 -4.63 -24.70
N GLN A 197 -5.14 -4.20 -24.27
CA GLN A 197 -4.67 -4.43 -22.91
C GLN A 197 -5.53 -3.70 -21.87
N TYR A 198 -6.01 -2.48 -22.14
CA TYR A 198 -6.96 -1.79 -21.28
C TYR A 198 -8.28 -2.55 -21.12
N ARG A 199 -8.79 -3.16 -22.20
CA ARG A 199 -9.98 -4.01 -22.14
C ARG A 199 -9.73 -5.24 -21.27
N ALA A 200 -8.61 -5.95 -21.49
CA ALA A 200 -8.24 -7.12 -20.69
C ALA A 200 -8.11 -6.80 -19.19
N VAL A 201 -7.55 -5.64 -18.83
CA VAL A 201 -7.49 -5.18 -17.43
C VAL A 201 -8.87 -4.92 -16.87
N ASN A 202 -9.77 -4.29 -17.62
CA ASN A 202 -11.16 -4.07 -17.20
C ASN A 202 -11.96 -5.38 -17.04
N GLU A 203 -11.60 -6.41 -17.79
CA GLU A 203 -12.15 -7.76 -17.70
C GLU A 203 -11.54 -8.60 -16.56
N GLY A 204 -10.57 -8.03 -15.84
CA GLY A 204 -10.02 -8.61 -14.60
C GLY A 204 -8.68 -9.32 -14.74
N THR A 205 -7.93 -9.08 -15.81
CA THR A 205 -6.53 -9.57 -15.88
C THR A 205 -5.70 -8.97 -14.76
N CYS A 206 -4.89 -9.80 -14.09
CA CYS A 206 -4.04 -9.38 -12.97
C CYS A 206 -2.59 -9.13 -13.40
N GLU A 207 -2.29 -9.17 -14.71
CA GLU A 207 -0.94 -8.95 -15.22
C GLU A 207 -0.54 -7.47 -15.09
N LYS A 208 0.72 -7.23 -14.77
CA LYS A 208 1.32 -5.89 -14.81
C LYS A 208 1.84 -5.63 -16.21
N ILE A 209 1.08 -4.88 -16.98
CA ILE A 209 1.38 -4.57 -18.38
C ILE A 209 2.09 -3.23 -18.49
N ILE A 210 3.19 -3.18 -19.22
CA ILE A 210 3.92 -1.97 -19.58
C ILE A 210 3.81 -1.80 -21.09
N LEU A 211 3.25 -0.67 -21.50
CA LEU A 211 3.21 -0.31 -22.92
C LEU A 211 4.56 0.30 -23.31
N VAL A 212 5.17 -0.27 -24.36
CA VAL A 212 6.46 0.21 -24.89
C VAL A 212 6.28 0.75 -26.31
N PRO A 213 7.03 1.82 -26.67
CA PRO A 213 7.00 2.37 -28.04
C PRO A 213 7.36 1.36 -29.10
#